data_0f78fc366449c3cc2907a30983c9b86a
#
_entry.id   0f78fc366449c3cc2907a30983c9b86a
#
_cell.length_a   1.000
_cell.length_b   1.000
_cell.length_c   1.000
_cell.angle_alpha   90.00
_cell.angle_beta   90.00
_cell.angle_gamma   90.00
#
_symmetry.space_group_name_H-M   'P 1'
#
loop_
_entity.id
_entity.type
_entity.pdbx_description
1 polymer ?
#
loop_
_entity_poly.entity_id
_entity_poly.type
_entity_poly.pdbx_seq_one_letter_code
_entity_poly.pdbx_strand_id
1 'polypeptide(L)'
;MRTYVAKGEEAEALKVGASWFVVDATNQVLGRLATKVARMLIGKDKPSFTPYLDSGDHVVVINADKIRMTGNKVEQKIYYSHSGYPGGLKEVPAKRIRETKPEWIVREAVLGMLPKNKLRARRAKKLRVYRDAAGLARHAGQKPQAVAL
;
A
#
# COMPACT_ATOMS: atom_id res chain seq x y z
N MET A 1 -8.81 24.45 -23.33
CA MET A 1 -8.21 23.13 -23.04
C MET A 1 -9.33 22.16 -22.66
N ARG A 2 -9.41 20.97 -23.27
CA ARG A 2 -10.32 19.92 -22.82
C ARG A 2 -9.59 19.03 -21.81
N THR A 3 -10.17 18.85 -20.63
CA THR A 3 -9.67 17.88 -19.66
C THR A 3 -9.87 16.46 -20.20
N TYR A 4 -8.82 15.63 -20.16
CA TYR A 4 -8.94 14.23 -20.53
C TYR A 4 -9.88 13.50 -19.58
N VAL A 5 -10.86 12.81 -20.14
CA VAL A 5 -11.83 11.99 -19.40
C VAL A 5 -12.00 10.69 -20.15
N ALA A 6 -11.43 9.61 -19.62
CA ALA A 6 -11.59 8.28 -20.20
C ALA A 6 -13.04 7.81 -20.14
N LYS A 7 -13.61 7.35 -21.25
CA LYS A 7 -14.99 6.86 -21.35
C LYS A 7 -15.04 5.51 -22.08
N GLY A 8 -16.10 4.74 -21.80
CA GLY A 8 -16.36 3.48 -22.49
C GLY A 8 -15.20 2.49 -22.44
N GLU A 9 -14.80 2.00 -23.61
CA GLU A 9 -13.73 1.00 -23.78
C GLU A 9 -12.36 1.45 -23.21
N GLU A 10 -12.02 2.73 -23.35
CA GLU A 10 -10.79 3.28 -22.78
C GLU A 10 -10.79 3.18 -21.24
N ALA A 11 -11.92 3.45 -20.61
CA ALA A 11 -12.05 3.33 -19.16
C ALA A 11 -11.93 1.88 -18.68
N GLU A 12 -12.37 0.91 -19.46
CA GLU A 12 -12.21 -0.50 -19.16
C GLU A 12 -10.78 -0.98 -19.42
N ALA A 13 -10.15 -0.55 -20.50
CA ALA A 13 -8.75 -0.83 -20.79
C ALA A 13 -7.81 -0.35 -19.67
N LEU A 14 -8.08 0.81 -19.08
CA LEU A 14 -7.33 1.34 -17.95
C LEU A 14 -7.48 0.49 -16.67
N LYS A 15 -8.61 -0.17 -16.48
CA LYS A 15 -8.81 -1.10 -15.35
C LYS A 15 -8.07 -2.42 -15.55
N VAL A 16 -8.00 -2.91 -16.79
CA VAL A 16 -7.37 -4.20 -17.13
C VAL A 16 -5.85 -4.06 -17.26
N GLY A 17 -5.35 -2.92 -17.74
CA GLY A 17 -3.93 -2.66 -17.99
C GLY A 17 -3.09 -2.37 -16.72
N ALA A 18 -3.45 -2.93 -15.57
CA ALA A 18 -2.68 -2.76 -14.33
C ALA A 18 -1.38 -3.59 -14.37
N SER A 19 -0.24 -2.91 -14.23
CA SER A 19 1.07 -3.54 -14.13
C SER A 19 1.35 -4.05 -12.72
N TRP A 20 2.32 -4.96 -12.60
CA TRP A 20 2.78 -5.46 -11.31
C TRP A 20 4.16 -4.89 -10.99
N PHE A 21 4.28 -4.33 -9.80
CA PHE A 21 5.52 -3.77 -9.30
C PHE A 21 5.94 -4.44 -8.00
N VAL A 22 7.25 -4.64 -7.82
CA VAL A 22 7.83 -5.06 -6.56
C VAL A 22 8.68 -3.95 -5.96
N VAL A 23 8.51 -3.76 -4.66
CA VAL A 23 9.19 -2.74 -3.87
C VAL A 23 9.87 -3.41 -2.69
N ASP A 24 11.18 -3.20 -2.54
CA ASP A 24 11.92 -3.66 -1.37
C ASP A 24 11.85 -2.62 -0.24
N ALA A 25 11.38 -3.06 0.92
CA ALA A 25 11.27 -2.22 2.12
C ALA A 25 12.56 -2.16 2.95
N THR A 26 13.62 -2.88 2.58
CA THR A 26 14.87 -2.96 3.33
C THR A 26 15.47 -1.56 3.54
N ASN A 27 15.65 -1.17 4.81
CA ASN A 27 16.19 0.13 5.25
C ASN A 27 15.40 1.36 4.77
N GLN A 28 14.25 1.19 4.15
CA GLN A 28 13.41 2.30 3.71
C GLN A 28 12.63 2.91 4.89
N VAL A 29 12.46 4.24 4.86
CA VAL A 29 11.64 4.95 5.85
C VAL A 29 10.17 4.68 5.55
N LEU A 30 9.43 4.13 6.54
CA LEU A 30 8.03 3.73 6.42
C LEU A 30 7.14 4.77 5.72
N GLY A 31 7.23 6.06 6.12
CA GLY A 31 6.39 7.11 5.54
C GLY A 31 6.70 7.38 4.07
N ARG A 32 8.00 7.42 3.70
CA ARG A 32 8.43 7.65 2.31
C ARG A 32 8.03 6.49 1.40
N LEU A 33 8.24 5.26 1.84
CA LEU A 33 7.80 4.06 1.14
C LEU A 33 6.27 4.08 0.97
N ALA A 34 5.51 4.34 2.04
CA ALA A 34 4.05 4.35 1.98
C ALA A 34 3.50 5.41 1.02
N THR A 35 4.13 6.60 0.93
CA THR A 35 3.72 7.64 -0.01
C THR A 35 3.91 7.20 -1.47
N LYS A 36 5.06 6.61 -1.82
CA LYS A 36 5.31 6.13 -3.18
C LYS A 36 4.39 4.98 -3.56
N VAL A 37 4.24 4.00 -2.68
CA VAL A 37 3.31 2.87 -2.88
C VAL A 37 1.86 3.37 -3.05
N ALA A 38 1.41 4.32 -2.24
CA ALA A 38 0.06 4.89 -2.37
C ALA A 38 -0.13 5.60 -3.72
N ARG A 39 0.87 6.34 -4.23
CA ARG A 39 0.82 6.96 -5.56
C ARG A 39 0.65 5.94 -6.67
N MET A 40 1.40 4.83 -6.63
CA MET A 40 1.30 3.73 -7.61
C MET A 40 -0.07 3.06 -7.54
N LEU A 41 -0.60 2.77 -6.34
CA LEU A 41 -1.93 2.19 -6.14
C LEU A 41 -3.07 3.10 -6.61
N ILE A 42 -2.88 4.41 -6.56
CA ILE A 42 -3.84 5.40 -7.08
C ILE A 42 -3.71 5.53 -8.61
N GLY A 43 -2.50 5.30 -9.14
CA GLY A 43 -2.16 5.51 -10.54
C GLY A 43 -1.83 6.95 -10.89
N LYS A 44 -1.41 7.77 -9.91
CA LYS A 44 -1.09 9.20 -10.16
C LYS A 44 0.11 9.43 -11.07
N ASP A 45 0.96 8.44 -11.24
CA ASP A 45 2.15 8.52 -12.09
C ASP A 45 1.82 8.25 -13.57
N LYS A 46 0.59 7.83 -13.88
CA LYS A 46 0.12 7.60 -15.25
C LYS A 46 -0.48 8.87 -15.86
N PRO A 47 -0.16 9.20 -17.12
CA PRO A 47 -0.74 10.37 -17.80
C PRO A 47 -2.27 10.26 -17.96
N SER A 48 -2.79 9.03 -18.02
CA SER A 48 -4.22 8.73 -18.12
C SER A 48 -4.96 8.70 -16.77
N PHE A 49 -4.34 9.21 -15.70
CA PHE A 49 -4.95 9.23 -14.37
C PHE A 49 -6.26 10.02 -14.35
N THR A 50 -7.30 9.39 -13.80
CA THR A 50 -8.60 10.03 -13.51
C THR A 50 -9.05 9.69 -12.10
N PRO A 51 -9.58 10.65 -11.30
CA PRO A 51 -9.90 10.43 -9.89
C PRO A 51 -11.00 9.38 -9.65
N TYR A 52 -11.93 9.25 -10.58
CA TYR A 52 -13.11 8.37 -10.46
C TYR A 52 -12.87 6.94 -10.96
N LEU A 53 -11.76 6.68 -11.67
CA LEU A 53 -11.38 5.35 -12.15
C LEU A 53 -10.30 4.72 -11.26
N ASP A 54 -10.27 3.40 -11.25
CA ASP A 54 -9.20 2.62 -10.61
C ASP A 54 -8.14 2.24 -11.64
N SER A 55 -7.30 3.21 -12.03
CA SER A 55 -6.19 3.06 -12.98
C SER A 55 -4.87 2.63 -12.32
N GLY A 56 -4.88 2.40 -11.01
CA GLY A 56 -3.68 2.03 -10.25
C GLY A 56 -3.16 0.64 -10.53
N ASP A 57 -1.90 0.42 -10.18
CA ASP A 57 -1.16 -0.81 -10.40
C ASP A 57 -1.18 -1.74 -9.18
N HIS A 58 -0.79 -3.01 -9.38
CA HIS A 58 -0.56 -3.95 -8.32
C HIS A 58 0.84 -3.74 -7.73
N VAL A 59 0.91 -3.66 -6.39
CA VAL A 59 2.19 -3.46 -5.70
C VAL A 59 2.42 -4.57 -4.70
N VAL A 60 3.59 -5.21 -4.82
CA VAL A 60 4.09 -6.23 -3.89
C VAL A 60 5.22 -5.60 -3.09
N VAL A 61 5.07 -5.51 -1.79
CA VAL A 61 6.12 -5.04 -0.87
C VAL A 61 6.73 -6.24 -0.19
N ILE A 62 8.06 -6.36 -0.26
CA ILE A 62 8.84 -7.43 0.38
C ILE A 62 9.73 -6.89 1.50
N ASN A 63 10.22 -7.76 2.38
CA ASN A 63 11.11 -7.43 3.49
C ASN A 63 10.51 -6.41 4.47
N ALA A 64 9.22 -6.54 4.79
CA ALA A 64 8.52 -5.60 5.66
C ALA A 64 9.07 -5.56 7.10
N ASP A 65 9.77 -6.59 7.54
CA ASP A 65 10.44 -6.68 8.85
C ASP A 65 11.64 -5.71 8.97
N LYS A 66 12.31 -5.42 7.84
CA LYS A 66 13.51 -4.57 7.77
C LYS A 66 13.20 -3.10 7.54
N ILE A 67 11.92 -2.71 7.63
CA ILE A 67 11.50 -1.32 7.47
C ILE A 67 11.98 -0.44 8.62
N ARG A 68 12.37 0.79 8.30
CA ARG A 68 12.86 1.76 9.28
C ARG A 68 11.76 2.75 9.66
N MET A 69 11.58 2.93 10.97
CA MET A 69 10.81 4.03 11.55
C MET A 69 11.76 5.10 12.10
N THR A 70 11.48 6.36 11.85
CA THR A 70 12.30 7.49 12.31
C THR A 70 11.88 7.99 13.68
N GLY A 71 12.83 8.50 14.48
CA GLY A 71 12.60 8.97 15.86
C GLY A 71 12.14 7.84 16.77
N ASN A 72 11.51 8.18 17.88
CA ASN A 72 11.06 7.21 18.91
C ASN A 72 9.73 6.52 18.60
N LYS A 73 9.32 6.48 17.31
CA LYS A 73 8.02 5.92 16.91
C LYS A 73 7.87 4.43 17.25
N VAL A 74 8.95 3.69 17.29
CA VAL A 74 8.91 2.26 17.64
C VAL A 74 8.40 2.06 19.05
N GLU A 75 8.79 2.93 19.99
CA GLU A 75 8.43 2.82 21.41
C GLU A 75 7.15 3.58 21.74
N GLN A 76 7.00 4.79 21.21
CA GLN A 76 5.92 5.71 21.59
C GLN A 76 4.64 5.53 20.80
N LYS A 77 4.69 4.99 19.56
CA LYS A 77 3.50 4.86 18.75
C LYS A 77 2.61 3.74 19.23
N ILE A 78 1.36 4.07 19.51
CA ILE A 78 0.30 3.11 19.88
C ILE A 78 -0.71 3.05 18.74
N TYR A 79 -1.14 1.84 18.41
CA TYR A 79 -2.24 1.60 17.48
C TYR A 79 -3.49 1.26 18.28
N TYR A 80 -4.56 1.97 17.98
CA TYR A 80 -5.85 1.83 18.65
C TYR A 80 -6.81 1.04 17.77
N SER A 81 -7.58 0.15 18.39
CA SER A 81 -8.73 -0.52 17.77
C SER A 81 -9.87 -0.57 18.79
N HIS A 82 -11.11 -0.61 18.32
CA HIS A 82 -12.28 -0.64 19.19
C HIS A 82 -13.21 -1.78 18.77
N SER A 83 -13.71 -2.54 19.75
CA SER A 83 -14.59 -3.69 19.48
C SER A 83 -16.07 -3.30 19.27
N GLY A 84 -16.43 -2.04 19.52
CA GLY A 84 -17.81 -1.55 19.46
C GLY A 84 -18.58 -1.62 20.80
N TYR A 85 -18.03 -2.29 21.82
CA TYR A 85 -18.66 -2.42 23.13
C TYR A 85 -18.12 -1.39 24.14
N PRO A 86 -18.86 -1.01 25.20
CA PRO A 86 -18.37 -0.15 26.27
C PRO A 86 -17.05 -0.71 26.83
N GLY A 87 -16.02 0.16 27.00
CA GLY A 87 -14.69 -0.27 27.45
C GLY A 87 -13.89 -1.08 26.43
N GLY A 88 -14.36 -1.21 25.19
CA GLY A 88 -13.72 -2.04 24.14
C GLY A 88 -12.52 -1.42 23.44
N LEU A 89 -11.90 -0.36 23.94
CA LEU A 89 -10.67 0.21 23.41
C LEU A 89 -9.49 -0.74 23.62
N LYS A 90 -8.79 -1.07 22.54
CA LYS A 90 -7.57 -1.90 22.58
C LYS A 90 -6.40 -1.07 22.11
N GLU A 91 -5.33 -1.10 22.88
CA GLU A 91 -4.09 -0.38 22.62
C GLU A 91 -2.95 -1.39 22.37
N VAL A 92 -2.27 -1.26 21.26
CA VAL A 92 -1.14 -2.14 20.95
C VAL A 92 0.06 -1.28 20.57
N PRO A 93 1.19 -1.35 21.28
CA PRO A 93 2.39 -0.59 20.95
C PRO A 93 3.00 -1.07 19.64
N ALA A 94 3.57 -0.14 18.86
CA ALA A 94 4.17 -0.43 17.57
C ALA A 94 5.29 -1.47 17.65
N LYS A 95 6.06 -1.48 18.74
CA LYS A 95 7.10 -2.48 19.01
C LYS A 95 6.55 -3.90 18.92
N ARG A 96 5.46 -4.19 19.64
CA ARG A 96 4.81 -5.52 19.63
C ARG A 96 4.31 -5.93 18.26
N ILE A 97 3.73 -4.97 17.48
CA ILE A 97 3.24 -5.28 16.14
C ILE A 97 4.39 -5.55 15.19
N ARG A 98 5.50 -4.80 15.30
CA ARG A 98 6.70 -5.02 14.49
C ARG A 98 7.29 -6.41 14.67
N GLU A 99 7.27 -6.95 15.87
CA GLU A 99 7.77 -8.30 16.18
C GLU A 99 6.83 -9.39 15.65
N THR A 100 5.52 -9.20 15.80
CA THR A 100 4.51 -10.21 15.47
C THR A 100 4.04 -10.16 14.03
N LYS A 101 3.68 -8.96 13.52
CA LYS A 101 3.05 -8.75 12.20
C LYS A 101 3.57 -7.47 11.51
N PRO A 102 4.84 -7.43 11.07
CA PRO A 102 5.43 -6.24 10.44
C PRO A 102 4.69 -5.82 9.17
N GLU A 103 4.09 -6.76 8.43
CA GLU A 103 3.32 -6.47 7.22
C GLU A 103 2.13 -5.54 7.51
N TRP A 104 1.53 -5.69 8.68
CA TRP A 104 0.37 -4.89 9.08
C TRP A 104 0.74 -3.41 9.23
N ILE A 105 1.92 -3.10 9.76
CA ILE A 105 2.41 -1.72 9.91
C ILE A 105 2.51 -1.03 8.56
N VAL A 106 3.10 -1.71 7.57
CA VAL A 106 3.25 -1.18 6.21
C VAL A 106 1.89 -0.99 5.56
N ARG A 107 1.03 -1.98 5.69
CA ARG A 107 -0.33 -1.94 5.14
C ARG A 107 -1.13 -0.77 5.70
N GLU A 108 -1.15 -0.58 7.02
CA GLU A 108 -1.87 0.52 7.67
C GLU A 108 -1.31 1.88 7.27
N ALA A 109 0.01 2.02 7.14
CA ALA A 109 0.62 3.26 6.68
C ALA A 109 0.18 3.62 5.26
N VAL A 110 0.14 2.65 4.33
CA VAL A 110 -0.31 2.86 2.96
C VAL A 110 -1.81 3.15 2.90
N LEU A 111 -2.63 2.37 3.62
CA LEU A 111 -4.07 2.58 3.67
C LEU A 111 -4.45 3.94 4.25
N GLY A 112 -3.70 4.44 5.25
CA GLY A 112 -3.88 5.78 5.79
C GLY A 112 -3.63 6.90 4.77
N MET A 113 -2.78 6.66 3.77
CA MET A 113 -2.45 7.61 2.70
C MET A 113 -3.37 7.52 1.48
N LEU A 114 -4.19 6.46 1.36
CA LEU A 114 -5.18 6.36 0.30
C LEU A 114 -6.41 7.23 0.60
N PRO A 115 -7.01 7.87 -0.42
CA PRO A 115 -8.25 8.64 -0.26
C PRO A 115 -9.37 7.79 0.34
N LYS A 116 -10.10 8.35 1.32
CA LYS A 116 -11.21 7.68 2.01
C LYS A 116 -12.49 7.70 1.15
N ASN A 117 -12.48 6.98 0.02
CA ASN A 117 -13.59 6.86 -0.92
C ASN A 117 -13.91 5.38 -1.23
N LYS A 118 -14.96 5.14 -2.04
CA LYS A 118 -15.37 3.78 -2.45
C LYS A 118 -14.25 3.00 -3.18
N LEU A 119 -13.33 3.70 -3.86
CA LEU A 119 -12.21 3.07 -4.56
C LEU A 119 -11.11 2.56 -3.61
N ARG A 120 -11.05 3.06 -2.36
CA ARG A 120 -10.06 2.64 -1.38
C ARG A 120 -10.02 1.13 -1.19
N ALA A 121 -11.18 0.49 -1.07
CA ALA A 121 -11.28 -0.96 -0.87
C ALA A 121 -10.73 -1.75 -2.07
N ARG A 122 -10.97 -1.27 -3.30
CA ARG A 122 -10.43 -1.88 -4.54
C ARG A 122 -8.92 -1.72 -4.61
N ARG A 123 -8.41 -0.51 -4.36
CA ARG A 123 -6.97 -0.20 -4.32
C ARG A 123 -6.23 -0.98 -3.23
N ALA A 124 -6.84 -1.15 -2.08
CA ALA A 124 -6.28 -1.96 -0.98
C ALA A 124 -6.09 -3.44 -1.36
N LYS A 125 -6.94 -4.00 -2.23
CA LYS A 125 -6.81 -5.38 -2.74
C LYS A 125 -5.62 -5.55 -3.68
N LYS A 126 -5.14 -4.48 -4.30
CA LYS A 126 -3.96 -4.48 -5.19
C LYS A 126 -2.63 -4.43 -4.42
N LEU A 127 -2.67 -4.13 -3.12
CA LEU A 127 -1.50 -4.14 -2.24
C LEU A 127 -1.28 -5.53 -1.65
N ARG A 128 -0.09 -6.07 -1.85
CA ARG A 128 0.41 -7.28 -1.20
C ARG A 128 1.65 -6.93 -0.39
N VAL A 129 1.69 -7.30 0.87
CA VAL A 129 2.83 -7.04 1.75
C VAL A 129 3.29 -8.37 2.33
N TYR A 130 4.58 -8.62 2.30
CA TYR A 130 5.22 -9.83 2.81
C TYR A 130 6.34 -9.48 3.77
N ARG A 131 6.46 -10.28 4.81
CA ARG A 131 7.51 -10.14 5.81
C ARG A 131 8.89 -10.28 5.16
N ASP A 132 9.07 -11.34 4.35
CA ASP A 132 10.33 -11.74 3.76
C ASP A 132 10.29 -11.64 2.22
N ALA A 133 11.45 -11.81 1.58
CA ALA A 133 11.57 -11.85 0.13
C ALA A 133 10.91 -13.10 -0.50
N ALA A 134 10.77 -14.21 0.25
CA ALA A 134 10.13 -15.44 -0.22
C ALA A 134 8.67 -15.23 -0.68
N GLY A 135 7.99 -14.19 -0.16
CA GLY A 135 6.64 -13.80 -0.59
C GLY A 135 6.53 -13.45 -2.08
N LEU A 136 7.63 -13.01 -2.71
CA LEU A 136 7.67 -12.68 -4.13
C LEU A 136 7.43 -13.90 -5.02
N ALA A 137 7.86 -15.10 -4.62
CA ALA A 137 7.68 -16.34 -5.38
C ALA A 137 6.19 -16.63 -5.69
N ARG A 138 5.27 -16.19 -4.83
CA ARG A 138 3.82 -16.32 -5.04
C ARG A 138 3.29 -15.51 -6.23
N HIS A 139 4.07 -14.53 -6.69
CA HIS A 139 3.73 -13.63 -7.80
C HIS A 139 4.67 -13.78 -9.00
N ALA A 140 5.46 -14.84 -9.06
CA ALA A 140 6.40 -15.09 -10.17
C ALA A 140 5.71 -15.12 -11.54
N GLY A 141 4.48 -15.65 -11.61
CA GLY A 141 3.69 -15.70 -12.84
C GLY A 141 3.29 -14.33 -13.40
N GLN A 142 3.19 -13.30 -12.55
CA GLN A 142 2.86 -11.92 -12.97
C GLN A 142 4.08 -11.11 -13.42
N LYS A 143 5.29 -11.64 -13.28
CA LYS A 143 6.56 -10.98 -13.65
C LYS A 143 6.66 -9.54 -13.14
N PRO A 144 6.56 -9.30 -11.81
CA PRO A 144 6.54 -7.95 -11.27
C PRO A 144 7.86 -7.23 -11.54
N GLN A 145 7.77 -5.97 -11.96
CA GLN A 145 8.92 -5.12 -12.23
C GLN A 145 9.47 -4.52 -10.93
N ALA A 146 10.79 -4.60 -10.73
CA ALA A 146 11.43 -3.98 -9.56
C ALA A 146 11.44 -2.45 -9.70
N VAL A 147 11.00 -1.76 -8.65
CA VAL A 147 11.03 -0.30 -8.56
C VAL A 147 11.95 0.11 -7.43
N ALA A 148 13.01 0.85 -7.77
CA ALA A 148 13.84 1.52 -6.78
C ALA A 148 13.09 2.73 -6.19
N LEU A 149 13.19 2.91 -4.87
CA LEU A 149 12.52 4.00 -4.13
C LEU A 149 13.46 5.16 -3.86
#